data_e53a5b562c85dbe26c17d215e3d73614
#
_entry.id   e53a5b562c85dbe26c17d215e3d73614
#
_cell.length_a   1.000
_cell.length_b   1.000
_cell.length_c   1.000
_cell.angle_alpha   90.00
_cell.angle_beta   90.00
_cell.angle_gamma   90.00
#
_symmetry.space_group_name_H-M   'P 1'
#
loop_
_entity.id
_entity.type
_entity.pdbx_description
1 polymer ?
#
loop_
_entity_poly.entity_id
_entity_poly.type
_entity_poly.pdbx_seq_one_letter_code
_entity_poly.pdbx_strand_id
1 'polypeptide(L)'
;MKVSIITIAYNSAETIEDTIKSIVAQNYSNIEYIIIDGGSTDKTLSIVDKFKDSITTIISEPDKGIYDAMNKGVQNATGDIVGILNSDDIYADNKVVSNIVEAIGNKDSIYADLVYVDRDNTDKVTRYWKSGKYRKGIFKNGWMPPHPTFFIKKSCYDQYGTYNLQLKSAADYELMLRMLHKHNISVAYLPEVITKMRVGGQSNITLLNRLKANKEDKLAWVINDLKPGPLTLIMKPVRKINQFFKKGKNI
;
A
#
# COMPACT_ATOMS: atom_id res chain seq x y z
N MET A 1 2.76 -13.23 16.09
CA MET A 1 2.60 -11.82 15.65
C MET A 1 1.19 -11.64 15.16
N LYS A 2 0.46 -10.62 15.61
CA LYS A 2 -0.87 -10.28 15.08
C LYS A 2 -0.70 -9.32 13.90
N VAL A 3 -1.37 -9.59 12.78
CA VAL A 3 -1.28 -8.76 11.57
C VAL A 3 -2.60 -8.06 11.34
N SER A 4 -2.63 -6.73 11.38
CA SER A 4 -3.80 -5.95 10.95
C SER A 4 -3.69 -5.68 9.45
N ILE A 5 -4.71 -6.12 8.70
CA ILE A 5 -4.87 -5.80 7.28
C ILE A 5 -6.04 -4.84 7.16
N ILE A 6 -5.80 -3.70 6.55
CA ILE A 6 -6.79 -2.64 6.37
C ILE A 6 -7.14 -2.56 4.89
N THR A 7 -8.43 -2.70 4.59
CA THR A 7 -8.96 -2.37 3.25
C THR A 7 -9.76 -1.09 3.32
N ILE A 8 -9.44 -0.14 2.46
CA ILE A 8 -10.19 1.08 2.29
C ILE A 8 -11.05 0.99 1.04
N ALA A 9 -12.32 1.37 1.14
CA ALA A 9 -13.30 1.24 0.09
C ALA A 9 -14.13 2.52 -0.09
N TYR A 10 -14.42 2.87 -1.32
CA TYR A 10 -15.41 3.87 -1.69
C TYR A 10 -15.95 3.55 -3.08
N ASN A 11 -17.24 3.18 -3.16
CA ASN A 11 -17.90 2.77 -4.40
C ASN A 11 -17.10 1.72 -5.18
N SER A 12 -16.79 0.61 -4.51
CA SER A 12 -15.87 -0.45 -4.98
C SER A 12 -16.59 -1.77 -5.26
N ALA A 13 -17.88 -1.75 -5.56
CA ALA A 13 -18.71 -2.96 -5.73
C ALA A 13 -18.16 -3.92 -6.80
N GLU A 14 -17.42 -3.42 -7.80
CA GLU A 14 -16.86 -4.25 -8.88
C GLU A 14 -15.65 -5.10 -8.44
N THR A 15 -14.93 -4.68 -7.38
CA THR A 15 -13.60 -5.24 -7.09
C THR A 15 -13.44 -5.75 -5.65
N ILE A 16 -14.18 -5.17 -4.69
CA ILE A 16 -13.98 -5.43 -3.27
C ILE A 16 -14.16 -6.89 -2.88
N GLU A 17 -15.01 -7.65 -3.58
CA GLU A 17 -15.24 -9.06 -3.31
C GLU A 17 -13.96 -9.88 -3.48
N ASP A 18 -13.21 -9.63 -4.57
CA ASP A 18 -11.94 -10.31 -4.83
C ASP A 18 -10.87 -9.95 -3.79
N THR A 19 -10.83 -8.67 -3.39
CA THR A 19 -9.93 -8.20 -2.33
C THR A 19 -10.20 -8.95 -1.03
N ILE A 20 -11.46 -9.00 -0.58
CA ILE A 20 -11.86 -9.70 0.64
C ILE A 20 -11.50 -11.18 0.55
N LYS A 21 -11.85 -11.86 -0.56
CA LYS A 21 -11.53 -13.27 -0.77
C LYS A 21 -10.04 -13.54 -0.67
N SER A 22 -9.19 -12.65 -1.23
CA SER A 22 -7.73 -12.81 -1.19
C SER A 22 -7.14 -12.72 0.22
N ILE A 23 -7.79 -11.95 1.12
CA ILE A 23 -7.39 -11.82 2.52
C ILE A 23 -7.93 -12.99 3.36
N VAL A 24 -9.19 -13.35 3.18
CA VAL A 24 -9.84 -14.45 3.92
C VAL A 24 -9.20 -15.80 3.58
N ALA A 25 -8.69 -15.96 2.36
CA ALA A 25 -8.00 -17.18 1.93
C ALA A 25 -6.58 -17.34 2.49
N GLN A 26 -6.04 -16.38 3.25
CA GLN A 26 -4.68 -16.47 3.78
C GLN A 26 -4.54 -17.62 4.78
N ASN A 27 -3.40 -18.33 4.72
CA ASN A 27 -3.11 -19.47 5.59
C ASN A 27 -2.58 -19.08 6.98
N TYR A 28 -2.54 -17.79 7.29
CA TYR A 28 -2.11 -17.25 8.57
C TYR A 28 -3.32 -16.96 9.48
N SER A 29 -3.38 -17.56 10.65
CA SER A 29 -4.59 -17.53 11.50
C SER A 29 -4.74 -16.25 12.35
N ASN A 30 -3.65 -15.52 12.62
CA ASN A 30 -3.69 -14.36 13.52
C ASN A 30 -3.78 -13.04 12.74
N ILE A 31 -4.82 -12.93 11.89
CA ILE A 31 -5.16 -11.75 11.10
C ILE A 31 -6.30 -11.00 11.77
N GLU A 32 -6.13 -9.70 11.91
CA GLU A 32 -7.19 -8.74 12.19
C GLU A 32 -7.54 -8.03 10.89
N TYR A 33 -8.72 -8.30 10.36
CA TYR A 33 -9.16 -7.69 9.11
C TYR A 33 -10.10 -6.52 9.37
N ILE A 34 -9.74 -5.33 8.88
CA ILE A 34 -10.45 -4.07 9.10
C ILE A 34 -10.86 -3.50 7.75
N ILE A 35 -12.13 -3.16 7.58
CA ILE A 35 -12.65 -2.44 6.41
C ILE A 35 -13.08 -1.04 6.83
N ILE A 36 -12.55 -0.04 6.12
CA ILE A 36 -12.95 1.35 6.23
C ILE A 36 -13.63 1.76 4.93
N ASP A 37 -14.91 1.99 4.99
CA ASP A 37 -15.74 2.45 3.88
C ASP A 37 -16.01 3.95 4.00
N GLY A 38 -15.71 4.70 2.96
CA GLY A 38 -15.85 6.16 2.90
C GLY A 38 -17.29 6.66 2.67
N GLY A 39 -18.30 5.87 3.04
CA GLY A 39 -19.71 6.20 2.82
C GLY A 39 -20.16 5.82 1.40
N SER A 40 -19.90 4.60 0.98
CA SER A 40 -20.31 4.07 -0.33
C SER A 40 -21.83 4.10 -0.50
N THR A 41 -22.27 4.42 -1.72
CA THR A 41 -23.68 4.48 -2.12
C THR A 41 -24.07 3.38 -3.12
N ASP A 42 -23.10 2.60 -3.59
CA ASP A 42 -23.27 1.45 -4.46
C ASP A 42 -23.48 0.14 -3.65
N LYS A 43 -23.26 -1.01 -4.28
CA LYS A 43 -23.39 -2.31 -3.64
C LYS A 43 -22.19 -2.71 -2.75
N THR A 44 -21.21 -1.84 -2.52
CA THR A 44 -20.00 -2.15 -1.75
C THR A 44 -20.33 -2.75 -0.39
N LEU A 45 -21.14 -2.07 0.44
CA LEU A 45 -21.48 -2.54 1.77
C LEU A 45 -22.30 -3.83 1.76
N SER A 46 -23.17 -4.03 0.78
CA SER A 46 -23.94 -5.28 0.65
C SER A 46 -23.03 -6.48 0.30
N ILE A 47 -21.91 -6.24 -0.37
CA ILE A 47 -20.89 -7.27 -0.64
C ILE A 47 -20.07 -7.54 0.62
N VAL A 48 -19.62 -6.50 1.32
CA VAL A 48 -18.87 -6.61 2.59
C VAL A 48 -19.66 -7.42 3.62
N ASP A 49 -20.97 -7.19 3.74
CA ASP A 49 -21.84 -7.89 4.70
C ASP A 49 -21.87 -9.41 4.50
N LYS A 50 -21.66 -9.91 3.27
CA LYS A 50 -21.57 -11.36 3.01
C LYS A 50 -20.35 -12.01 3.68
N PHE A 51 -19.35 -11.23 4.04
CA PHE A 51 -18.09 -11.69 4.66
C PHE A 51 -17.91 -11.22 6.10
N LYS A 52 -18.96 -10.68 6.73
CA LYS A 52 -18.90 -10.07 8.07
C LYS A 52 -18.27 -10.96 9.14
N ASP A 53 -18.52 -12.27 9.07
CA ASP A 53 -17.99 -13.23 10.04
C ASP A 53 -16.46 -13.43 9.92
N SER A 54 -15.87 -13.01 8.82
CA SER A 54 -14.41 -13.04 8.55
C SER A 54 -13.74 -11.67 8.72
N ILE A 55 -14.50 -10.63 9.02
CA ILE A 55 -14.02 -9.26 9.15
C ILE A 55 -14.12 -8.83 10.61
N THR A 56 -12.99 -8.41 11.20
CA THR A 56 -12.93 -8.03 12.61
C THR A 56 -13.66 -6.71 12.88
N THR A 57 -13.52 -5.74 11.98
CA THR A 57 -14.09 -4.39 12.15
C THR A 57 -14.53 -3.84 10.82
N ILE A 58 -15.73 -3.30 10.74
CA ILE A 58 -16.27 -2.56 9.61
C ILE A 58 -16.68 -1.18 10.11
N ILE A 59 -16.09 -0.12 9.50
CA ILE A 59 -16.45 1.27 9.76
C ILE A 59 -16.90 1.88 8.43
N SER A 60 -18.14 2.36 8.36
CA SER A 60 -18.69 3.04 7.19
C SER A 60 -19.16 4.43 7.58
N GLU A 61 -18.42 5.42 7.15
CA GLU A 61 -18.73 6.83 7.36
C GLU A 61 -17.98 7.70 6.34
N PRO A 62 -18.46 8.89 6.00
CA PRO A 62 -17.76 9.79 5.11
C PRO A 62 -16.32 10.07 5.57
N ASP A 63 -15.40 10.12 4.63
CA ASP A 63 -14.01 10.47 4.85
C ASP A 63 -13.60 11.75 4.07
N LYS A 64 -12.42 12.27 4.39
CA LYS A 64 -11.78 13.42 3.72
C LYS A 64 -10.82 12.98 2.62
N GLY A 65 -11.00 11.77 2.09
CA GLY A 65 -10.19 11.14 1.06
C GLY A 65 -9.42 9.92 1.59
N ILE A 66 -8.78 9.21 0.66
CA ILE A 66 -8.14 7.89 0.86
C ILE A 66 -7.21 7.83 2.08
N TYR A 67 -6.43 8.87 2.35
CA TYR A 67 -5.49 8.88 3.48
C TYR A 67 -6.17 9.09 4.83
N ASP A 68 -7.34 9.74 4.85
CA ASP A 68 -8.17 9.82 6.05
C ASP A 68 -8.74 8.45 6.41
N ALA A 69 -9.24 7.71 5.42
CA ALA A 69 -9.67 6.33 5.59
C ALA A 69 -8.52 5.42 6.06
N MET A 70 -7.31 5.57 5.47
CA MET A 70 -6.12 4.84 5.94
C MET A 70 -5.80 5.16 7.41
N ASN A 71 -5.88 6.42 7.81
CA ASN A 71 -5.63 6.83 9.20
C ASN A 71 -6.67 6.24 10.16
N LYS A 72 -7.95 6.24 9.81
CA LYS A 72 -9.01 5.58 10.60
C LYS A 72 -8.69 4.09 10.76
N GLY A 73 -8.27 3.42 9.69
CA GLY A 73 -7.88 2.02 9.75
C GLY A 73 -6.68 1.78 10.68
N VAL A 74 -5.62 2.58 10.56
CA VAL A 74 -4.43 2.48 11.43
C VAL A 74 -4.77 2.76 12.90
N GLN A 75 -5.67 3.70 13.19
CA GLN A 75 -6.12 4.01 14.55
C GLN A 75 -6.90 2.85 15.19
N ASN A 76 -7.66 2.10 14.40
CA ASN A 76 -8.44 0.95 14.87
C ASN A 76 -7.63 -0.37 14.86
N ALA A 77 -6.45 -0.38 14.26
CA ALA A 77 -5.59 -1.56 14.20
C ALA A 77 -4.95 -1.85 15.57
N THR A 78 -5.03 -3.11 16.01
CA THR A 78 -4.45 -3.59 17.27
C THR A 78 -3.36 -4.65 17.06
N GLY A 79 -3.03 -4.96 15.80
CA GLY A 79 -1.97 -5.90 15.46
C GLY A 79 -0.55 -5.34 15.69
N ASP A 80 0.41 -6.23 15.77
CA ASP A 80 1.83 -5.87 15.91
C ASP A 80 2.35 -5.15 14.68
N ILE A 81 1.89 -5.58 13.49
CA ILE A 81 2.18 -4.96 12.19
C ILE A 81 0.90 -4.63 11.45
N VAL A 82 0.96 -3.60 10.62
CA VAL A 82 -0.16 -3.08 9.84
C VAL A 82 0.22 -3.06 8.36
N GLY A 83 -0.63 -3.67 7.53
CA GLY A 83 -0.58 -3.58 6.08
C GLY A 83 -1.88 -3.00 5.52
N ILE A 84 -1.79 -2.32 4.38
CA ILE A 84 -2.95 -1.74 3.70
C ILE A 84 -3.07 -2.36 2.30
N LEU A 85 -4.24 -2.87 1.99
CA LEU A 85 -4.61 -3.39 0.69
C LEU A 85 -5.88 -2.68 0.22
N ASN A 86 -5.79 -1.91 -0.87
CA ASN A 86 -6.94 -1.17 -1.40
C ASN A 86 -8.02 -2.12 -1.92
N SER A 87 -9.26 -1.64 -2.01
CA SER A 87 -10.43 -2.43 -2.43
C SER A 87 -10.43 -2.89 -3.89
N ASP A 88 -9.44 -2.48 -4.68
CA ASP A 88 -9.22 -2.91 -6.06
C ASP A 88 -7.95 -3.77 -6.23
N ASP A 89 -7.19 -4.01 -5.17
CA ASP A 89 -5.99 -4.83 -5.14
C ASP A 89 -6.25 -6.20 -4.52
N ILE A 90 -5.44 -7.21 -4.87
CA ILE A 90 -5.55 -8.57 -4.32
C ILE A 90 -4.17 -9.11 -3.92
N TYR A 91 -4.10 -9.93 -2.89
CA TYR A 91 -2.89 -10.70 -2.61
C TYR A 91 -2.63 -11.75 -3.70
N ALA A 92 -1.35 -11.99 -3.98
CA ALA A 92 -0.93 -12.86 -5.09
C ALA A 92 -1.30 -14.33 -4.87
N ASP A 93 -1.24 -14.78 -3.61
CA ASP A 93 -1.60 -16.14 -3.19
C ASP A 93 -2.01 -16.19 -1.70
N ASN A 94 -2.26 -17.39 -1.19
CA ASN A 94 -2.69 -17.59 0.21
C ASN A 94 -1.55 -17.66 1.24
N LYS A 95 -0.28 -17.45 0.84
CA LYS A 95 0.90 -17.48 1.73
C LYS A 95 1.48 -16.10 2.00
N VAL A 96 0.91 -15.07 1.42
CA VAL A 96 1.46 -13.70 1.50
C VAL A 96 1.69 -13.28 2.96
N VAL A 97 0.69 -13.43 3.82
CA VAL A 97 0.79 -12.98 5.21
C VAL A 97 1.78 -13.83 6.00
N SER A 98 1.80 -15.15 5.82
CA SER A 98 2.79 -16.03 6.47
C SER A 98 4.22 -15.70 6.03
N ASN A 99 4.45 -15.45 4.73
CA ASN A 99 5.77 -15.08 4.21
C ASN A 99 6.23 -13.71 4.73
N ILE A 100 5.31 -12.74 4.87
CA ILE A 100 5.60 -11.43 5.47
C ILE A 100 6.02 -11.59 6.95
N VAL A 101 5.27 -12.37 7.73
CA VAL A 101 5.57 -12.59 9.15
C VAL A 101 6.91 -13.30 9.36
N GLU A 102 7.22 -14.26 8.51
CA GLU A 102 8.52 -14.96 8.55
C GLU A 102 9.67 -14.01 8.16
N ALA A 103 9.52 -13.29 7.05
CA ALA A 103 10.59 -12.47 6.49
C ALA A 103 10.86 -11.17 7.25
N ILE A 104 9.87 -10.60 7.96
CA ILE A 104 10.06 -9.37 8.74
C ILE A 104 11.01 -9.61 9.93
N GLY A 105 10.95 -10.79 10.56
CA GLY A 105 11.78 -11.13 11.71
C GLY A 105 11.65 -10.08 12.83
N ASN A 106 12.77 -9.50 13.23
CA ASN A 106 12.83 -8.45 14.25
C ASN A 106 12.83 -7.01 13.68
N LYS A 107 12.65 -6.85 12.35
CA LYS A 107 12.64 -5.54 11.71
C LYS A 107 11.36 -4.76 12.03
N ASP A 108 11.42 -3.45 11.82
CA ASP A 108 10.30 -2.55 12.09
C ASP A 108 9.32 -2.48 10.94
N SER A 109 9.77 -2.84 9.73
CA SER A 109 8.96 -2.82 8.53
C SER A 109 9.46 -3.84 7.51
N ILE A 110 8.61 -4.12 6.52
CA ILE A 110 8.92 -4.99 5.39
C ILE A 110 8.18 -4.50 4.15
N TYR A 111 8.76 -4.72 3.00
CA TYR A 111 8.11 -4.54 1.70
C TYR A 111 8.51 -5.66 0.73
N ALA A 112 7.76 -5.80 -0.34
CA ALA A 112 7.93 -6.83 -1.33
C ALA A 112 7.81 -6.29 -2.75
N ASP A 113 7.73 -7.16 -3.74
CA ASP A 113 7.46 -6.83 -5.13
C ASP A 113 5.94 -6.78 -5.39
N LEU A 114 5.56 -6.16 -6.51
CA LEU A 114 4.18 -5.99 -6.93
C LEU A 114 4.08 -6.18 -8.45
N VAL A 115 2.96 -6.71 -8.92
CA VAL A 115 2.61 -6.68 -10.34
C VAL A 115 1.36 -5.85 -10.58
N TYR A 116 1.34 -5.15 -11.70
CA TYR A 116 0.12 -4.56 -12.24
C TYR A 116 -0.56 -5.59 -13.14
N VAL A 117 -1.86 -5.75 -12.95
CA VAL A 117 -2.68 -6.69 -13.72
C VAL A 117 -3.79 -5.95 -14.47
N ASP A 118 -4.31 -6.59 -15.49
CA ASP A 118 -5.50 -6.09 -16.20
C ASP A 118 -6.67 -5.96 -15.21
N ARG A 119 -7.58 -5.00 -15.46
CA ARG A 119 -8.68 -4.71 -14.54
C ARG A 119 -9.63 -5.89 -14.38
N ASP A 120 -9.97 -6.53 -15.52
CA ASP A 120 -10.97 -7.57 -15.59
C ASP A 120 -10.35 -8.98 -15.53
N ASN A 121 -9.07 -9.09 -15.89
CA ASN A 121 -8.33 -10.36 -15.87
C ASN A 121 -7.05 -10.24 -15.03
N THR A 122 -7.16 -10.60 -13.75
CA THR A 122 -6.06 -10.48 -12.78
C THR A 122 -4.90 -11.46 -12.99
N ASP A 123 -5.02 -12.39 -13.93
CA ASP A 123 -3.91 -13.27 -14.33
C ASP A 123 -3.07 -12.68 -15.46
N LYS A 124 -3.57 -11.63 -16.12
CA LYS A 124 -2.86 -10.93 -17.18
C LYS A 124 -1.98 -9.82 -16.60
N VAL A 125 -0.71 -10.13 -16.38
CA VAL A 125 0.29 -9.16 -15.90
C VAL A 125 0.65 -8.16 -16.99
N THR A 126 0.50 -6.86 -16.69
CA THR A 126 0.81 -5.75 -17.59
C THR A 126 2.14 -5.07 -17.27
N ARG A 127 2.58 -5.13 -16.01
CA ARG A 127 3.80 -4.48 -15.55
C ARG A 127 4.30 -5.13 -14.26
N TYR A 128 5.63 -5.27 -14.13
CA TYR A 128 6.27 -5.81 -12.93
C TYR A 128 7.06 -4.72 -12.19
N TRP A 129 6.72 -4.48 -10.93
CA TRP A 129 7.47 -3.57 -10.06
C TRP A 129 8.37 -4.38 -9.12
N LYS A 130 9.60 -4.61 -9.58
CA LYS A 130 10.65 -5.16 -8.73
C LYS A 130 11.22 -4.05 -7.86
N SER A 131 11.03 -4.16 -6.55
CA SER A 131 11.40 -3.15 -5.55
C SER A 131 12.91 -3.07 -5.36
N GLY A 132 13.57 -4.22 -5.25
CA GLY A 132 15.00 -4.33 -4.93
C GLY A 132 15.30 -3.95 -3.47
N LYS A 133 16.53 -4.23 -3.02
CA LYS A 133 16.94 -3.97 -1.63
C LYS A 133 17.06 -2.49 -1.33
N TYR A 134 16.53 -2.08 -0.18
CA TYR A 134 16.72 -0.75 0.38
C TYR A 134 18.19 -0.48 0.70
N ARG A 135 18.63 0.74 0.42
CA ARG A 135 19.92 1.28 0.84
C ARG A 135 19.71 2.70 1.34
N LYS A 136 20.37 3.07 2.44
CA LYS A 136 20.28 4.43 2.97
C LYS A 136 20.58 5.47 1.87
N GLY A 137 19.72 6.46 1.75
CA GLY A 137 19.86 7.51 0.72
C GLY A 137 19.24 7.20 -0.65
N ILE A 138 18.74 5.98 -0.90
CA ILE A 138 18.20 5.58 -2.21
C ILE A 138 16.98 6.42 -2.62
N PHE A 139 16.23 7.00 -1.66
CA PHE A 139 15.12 7.93 -1.93
C PHE A 139 15.59 9.15 -2.74
N LYS A 140 16.84 9.62 -2.54
CA LYS A 140 17.42 10.72 -3.33
C LYS A 140 17.55 10.38 -4.81
N ASN A 141 17.53 9.10 -5.16
CA ASN A 141 17.56 8.61 -6.53
C ASN A 141 16.14 8.26 -7.05
N GLY A 142 15.08 8.80 -6.44
CA GLY A 142 13.69 8.59 -6.87
C GLY A 142 13.14 7.19 -6.61
N TRP A 143 13.77 6.41 -5.72
CA TRP A 143 13.27 5.09 -5.33
C TRP A 143 12.20 5.21 -4.24
N MET A 144 11.23 4.33 -4.30
CA MET A 144 10.29 4.01 -3.22
C MET A 144 9.82 2.56 -3.38
N PRO A 145 9.45 1.86 -2.30
CA PRO A 145 8.78 0.57 -2.42
C PRO A 145 7.31 0.77 -2.84
N PRO A 146 6.65 -0.25 -3.40
CA PRO A 146 5.23 -0.18 -3.69
C PRO A 146 4.43 -0.14 -2.39
N HIS A 147 3.57 0.86 -2.24
CA HIS A 147 2.77 1.07 -1.04
C HIS A 147 1.93 -0.15 -0.63
N PRO A 148 1.22 -0.88 -1.54
CA PRO A 148 0.40 -2.02 -1.13
C PRO A 148 1.19 -3.23 -0.62
N THR A 149 2.52 -3.18 -0.68
CA THR A 149 3.39 -4.24 -0.14
C THR A 149 4.10 -3.86 1.15
N PHE A 150 3.85 -2.64 1.65
CA PHE A 150 4.59 -2.09 2.78
C PHE A 150 3.87 -2.31 4.10
N PHE A 151 4.43 -3.18 4.93
CA PHE A 151 3.94 -3.45 6.28
C PHE A 151 4.86 -2.79 7.30
N ILE A 152 4.28 -2.16 8.32
CA ILE A 152 4.99 -1.41 9.37
C ILE A 152 4.48 -1.84 10.74
N LYS A 153 5.36 -1.94 11.73
CA LYS A 153 4.96 -2.11 13.13
C LYS A 153 4.02 -0.99 13.56
N LYS A 154 2.95 -1.34 14.27
CA LYS A 154 1.99 -0.37 14.82
C LYS A 154 2.70 0.69 15.67
N SER A 155 3.70 0.29 16.45
CA SER A 155 4.50 1.20 17.27
C SER A 155 5.24 2.29 16.47
N CYS A 156 5.59 2.06 15.21
CA CYS A 156 6.18 3.09 14.36
C CYS A 156 5.15 4.16 13.96
N TYR A 157 3.90 3.77 13.72
CA TYR A 157 2.82 4.75 13.52
C TYR A 157 2.56 5.56 14.78
N ASP A 158 2.58 4.91 15.95
CA ASP A 158 2.36 5.58 17.23
C ASP A 158 3.48 6.58 17.55
N GLN A 159 4.72 6.24 17.22
CA GLN A 159 5.89 7.06 17.48
C GLN A 159 6.09 8.19 16.47
N TYR A 160 5.88 7.91 15.19
CA TYR A 160 6.26 8.82 14.10
C TYR A 160 5.05 9.40 13.34
N GLY A 161 3.83 9.02 13.72
CA GLY A 161 2.59 9.52 13.12
C GLY A 161 2.13 8.72 11.89
N THR A 162 0.88 8.96 11.51
CA THR A 162 0.16 8.32 10.43
C THR A 162 0.29 9.09 9.11
N TYR A 163 -0.61 8.90 8.14
CA TYR A 163 -0.59 9.60 6.85
C TYR A 163 -0.87 11.09 7.00
N ASN A 164 -0.09 11.93 6.34
CA ASN A 164 -0.23 13.38 6.39
C ASN A 164 -1.37 13.84 5.44
N LEU A 165 -2.46 14.35 6.01
CA LEU A 165 -3.65 14.78 5.27
C LEU A 165 -3.47 16.08 4.47
N GLN A 166 -2.34 16.76 4.59
CA GLN A 166 -2.00 17.90 3.72
C GLN A 166 -1.68 17.45 2.28
N LEU A 167 -1.34 16.16 2.11
CA LEU A 167 -1.03 15.54 0.82
C LEU A 167 -2.24 14.74 0.33
N LYS A 168 -2.61 14.94 -0.93
CA LYS A 168 -3.78 14.27 -1.53
C LYS A 168 -3.43 13.07 -2.40
N SER A 169 -2.18 12.98 -2.85
CA SER A 169 -1.72 11.95 -3.79
C SER A 169 -0.34 11.37 -3.49
N ALA A 170 0.38 11.90 -2.49
CA ALA A 170 1.73 11.49 -2.17
C ALA A 170 1.98 11.24 -0.66
N ALA A 171 0.91 11.06 0.15
CA ALA A 171 1.09 10.80 1.57
C ALA A 171 1.66 9.40 1.86
N ASP A 172 1.47 8.43 0.97
CA ASP A 172 2.15 7.14 0.99
C ASP A 172 3.66 7.29 0.78
N TYR A 173 4.06 8.08 -0.21
CA TYR A 173 5.46 8.41 -0.45
C TYR A 173 6.07 9.16 0.74
N GLU A 174 5.36 10.16 1.28
CA GLU A 174 5.77 10.92 2.46
C GLU A 174 5.99 10.00 3.67
N LEU A 175 5.02 9.13 3.96
CA LEU A 175 5.11 8.17 5.06
C LEU A 175 6.37 7.30 4.94
N MET A 176 6.59 6.67 3.78
CA MET A 176 7.75 5.82 3.55
C MET A 176 9.07 6.59 3.60
N LEU A 177 9.10 7.84 3.09
CA LEU A 177 10.24 8.74 3.19
C LEU A 177 10.54 9.05 4.66
N ARG A 178 9.53 9.40 5.45
CA ARG A 178 9.63 9.71 6.87
C ARG A 178 10.12 8.52 7.66
N MET A 179 9.50 7.36 7.50
CA MET A 179 9.85 6.14 8.23
C MET A 179 11.26 5.65 7.88
N LEU A 180 11.53 5.43 6.59
CA LEU A 180 12.77 4.79 6.15
C LEU A 180 13.96 5.74 6.02
N HIS A 181 13.74 6.98 5.55
CA HIS A 181 14.84 7.89 5.25
C HIS A 181 15.11 8.89 6.37
N LYS A 182 14.07 9.46 7.01
CA LYS A 182 14.22 10.40 8.13
C LYS A 182 14.54 9.66 9.44
N HIS A 183 13.66 8.72 9.83
CA HIS A 183 13.78 7.99 11.10
C HIS A 183 14.63 6.75 11.03
N ASN A 184 15.01 6.29 9.81
CA ASN A 184 15.86 5.11 9.60
C ASN A 184 15.33 3.85 10.32
N ILE A 185 14.00 3.65 10.36
CA ILE A 185 13.44 2.41 10.88
C ILE A 185 14.04 1.21 10.11
N SER A 186 14.20 0.09 10.77
CA SER A 186 14.76 -1.09 10.12
C SER A 186 13.76 -1.71 9.16
N VAL A 187 14.24 -2.18 7.99
CA VAL A 187 13.36 -2.72 6.94
C VAL A 187 13.90 -4.01 6.36
N ALA A 188 13.00 -4.98 6.15
CA ALA A 188 13.24 -6.19 5.39
C ALA A 188 12.74 -6.02 3.94
N TYR A 189 13.28 -6.80 3.02
CA TYR A 189 12.80 -6.92 1.65
C TYR A 189 12.55 -8.38 1.32
N LEU A 190 11.30 -8.70 1.01
CA LEU A 190 10.89 -10.00 0.51
C LEU A 190 10.89 -9.94 -1.04
N PRO A 191 11.79 -10.67 -1.73
CA PRO A 191 11.91 -10.62 -3.19
C PRO A 191 10.84 -11.47 -3.90
N GLU A 192 9.58 -11.34 -3.48
CA GLU A 192 8.41 -12.04 -3.98
C GLU A 192 7.31 -11.06 -4.36
N VAL A 193 6.47 -11.43 -5.32
CA VAL A 193 5.26 -10.68 -5.64
C VAL A 193 4.19 -11.05 -4.63
N ILE A 194 3.77 -10.10 -3.83
CA ILE A 194 2.72 -10.32 -2.83
C ILE A 194 1.39 -9.63 -3.16
N THR A 195 1.40 -8.67 -4.09
CA THR A 195 0.20 -7.92 -4.47
C THR A 195 0.06 -7.86 -5.99
N LYS A 196 -1.14 -8.13 -6.47
CA LYS A 196 -1.61 -7.85 -7.82
C LYS A 196 -2.46 -6.58 -7.77
N MET A 197 -1.95 -5.50 -8.37
CA MET A 197 -2.60 -4.18 -8.41
C MET A 197 -3.30 -4.01 -9.74
N ARG A 198 -4.62 -3.74 -9.73
CA ARG A 198 -5.37 -3.51 -10.97
C ARG A 198 -4.96 -2.19 -11.64
N VAL A 199 -4.83 -2.19 -12.97
CA VAL A 199 -4.62 -0.95 -13.74
C VAL A 199 -5.91 -0.13 -13.79
N GLY A 200 -5.79 1.20 -13.89
CA GLY A 200 -6.95 2.09 -14.06
C GLY A 200 -7.47 2.72 -12.76
N GLY A 201 -6.84 2.50 -11.60
CA GLY A 201 -7.17 3.19 -10.35
C GLY A 201 -7.05 4.72 -10.46
N GLN A 202 -7.72 5.44 -9.55
CA GLN A 202 -7.92 6.91 -9.58
C GLN A 202 -6.63 7.75 -9.72
N SER A 203 -5.48 7.24 -9.33
CA SER A 203 -4.21 7.98 -9.30
C SER A 203 -3.53 8.17 -10.66
N ASN A 204 -3.96 7.49 -11.74
CA ASN A 204 -3.21 7.42 -13.00
C ASN A 204 -3.84 8.17 -14.20
N ILE A 205 -4.92 8.89 -14.03
CA ILE A 205 -5.82 9.26 -15.13
C ILE A 205 -5.37 10.46 -15.99
N THR A 206 -4.47 11.37 -15.53
CA THR A 206 -4.09 12.53 -16.37
C THR A 206 -2.67 13.04 -16.16
N LEU A 207 -2.10 13.72 -17.21
CA LEU A 207 -0.83 14.47 -17.12
C LEU A 207 -0.82 15.53 -16.02
N LEU A 208 -1.98 16.18 -15.79
CA LEU A 208 -2.14 17.18 -14.73
C LEU A 208 -2.00 16.56 -13.33
N ASN A 209 -2.50 15.34 -13.14
CA ASN A 209 -2.36 14.61 -11.88
C ASN A 209 -0.88 14.23 -11.64
N ARG A 210 -0.11 13.91 -12.69
CA ARG A 210 1.34 13.67 -12.57
C ARG A 210 2.13 14.91 -12.17
N LEU A 211 1.77 16.08 -12.68
CA LEU A 211 2.41 17.35 -12.30
C LEU A 211 2.08 17.72 -10.85
N LYS A 212 0.83 17.50 -10.41
CA LYS A 212 0.42 17.69 -9.01
C LYS A 212 1.16 16.72 -8.09
N ALA A 213 1.24 15.44 -8.45
CA ALA A 213 1.99 14.44 -7.68
C ALA A 213 3.47 14.80 -7.52
N ASN A 214 4.13 15.34 -8.56
CA ASN A 214 5.52 15.80 -8.46
C ASN A 214 5.70 16.99 -7.50
N LYS A 215 4.71 17.90 -7.42
CA LYS A 215 4.72 19.01 -6.44
C LYS A 215 4.57 18.46 -5.02
N GLU A 216 3.67 17.51 -4.81
CA GLU A 216 3.48 16.88 -3.52
C GLU A 216 4.68 16.00 -3.12
N ASP A 217 5.32 15.32 -4.07
CA ASP A 217 6.58 14.62 -3.82
C ASP A 217 7.66 15.58 -3.27
N LYS A 218 7.78 16.78 -3.86
CA LYS A 218 8.70 17.81 -3.34
C LYS A 218 8.28 18.29 -1.95
N LEU A 219 6.98 18.50 -1.75
CA LEU A 219 6.43 18.92 -0.46
C LEU A 219 6.69 17.88 0.63
N ALA A 220 6.64 16.59 0.31
CA ALA A 220 6.97 15.50 1.23
C ALA A 220 8.39 15.62 1.81
N TRP A 221 9.36 16.07 1.03
CA TRP A 221 10.71 16.35 1.54
C TRP A 221 10.73 17.56 2.47
N VAL A 222 10.05 18.62 2.08
CA VAL A 222 10.01 19.89 2.86
C VAL A 222 9.34 19.68 4.22
N ILE A 223 8.19 19.00 4.26
CA ILE A 223 7.46 18.67 5.49
C ILE A 223 8.34 17.89 6.48
N ASN A 224 9.24 17.09 5.96
CA ASN A 224 10.16 16.29 6.77
C ASN A 224 11.48 16.98 7.10
N ASP A 225 11.66 18.28 6.76
CA ASP A 225 12.91 19.01 6.90
C ASP A 225 14.08 18.39 6.13
N LEU A 226 13.76 17.70 5.03
CA LEU A 226 14.71 17.01 4.17
C LEU A 226 14.89 17.79 2.85
N LYS A 227 16.07 17.61 2.25
CA LYS A 227 16.36 18.17 0.92
C LYS A 227 16.45 17.04 -0.11
N PRO A 228 15.63 17.05 -1.16
CA PRO A 228 15.79 16.12 -2.27
C PRO A 228 17.13 16.39 -2.99
N GLY A 229 17.69 15.37 -3.62
CA GLY A 229 18.79 15.56 -4.54
C GLY A 229 18.32 16.28 -5.83
N PRO A 230 19.22 16.85 -6.63
CA PRO A 230 18.85 17.63 -7.82
C PRO A 230 18.06 16.82 -8.86
N LEU A 231 18.27 15.52 -8.91
CA LEU A 231 17.60 14.61 -9.85
C LEU A 231 16.49 13.76 -9.23
N THR A 232 16.23 13.85 -7.94
CA THR A 232 15.29 12.96 -7.23
C THR A 232 13.92 12.88 -7.88
N LEU A 233 13.32 14.03 -8.20
CA LEU A 233 11.97 14.10 -8.76
C LEU A 233 11.92 13.64 -10.22
N ILE A 234 13.01 13.82 -10.98
CA ILE A 234 13.14 13.37 -12.37
C ILE A 234 13.37 11.87 -12.42
N MET A 235 14.18 11.33 -11.52
CA MET A 235 14.50 9.90 -11.49
C MET A 235 13.31 9.02 -11.08
N LYS A 236 12.36 9.55 -10.29
CA LYS A 236 11.18 8.78 -9.87
C LYS A 236 10.35 8.24 -11.05
N PRO A 237 9.95 9.04 -12.05
CA PRO A 237 9.28 8.52 -13.25
C PRO A 237 10.21 7.70 -14.15
N VAL A 238 11.49 8.06 -14.29
CA VAL A 238 12.46 7.34 -15.13
C VAL A 238 12.64 5.89 -14.66
N ARG A 239 12.73 5.65 -13.36
CA ARG A 239 12.81 4.30 -12.79
C ARG A 239 11.61 3.42 -13.14
N LYS A 240 10.43 4.03 -13.34
CA LYS A 240 9.21 3.29 -13.71
C LYS A 240 9.28 2.72 -15.13
N ILE A 241 10.10 3.31 -16.03
CA ILE A 241 10.23 2.86 -17.42
C ILE A 241 10.73 1.41 -17.49
N ASN A 242 11.74 1.06 -16.70
CA ASN A 242 12.31 -0.29 -16.68
C ASN A 242 11.30 -1.38 -16.22
N GLN A 243 10.21 -1.00 -15.58
CA GLN A 243 9.18 -1.94 -15.09
C GLN A 243 8.29 -2.46 -16.23
N PHE A 244 8.22 -1.76 -17.36
CA PHE A 244 7.44 -2.18 -18.54
C PHE A 244 8.17 -3.21 -19.40
N PHE A 245 9.49 -3.31 -19.28
CA PHE A 245 10.32 -4.23 -20.06
C PHE A 245 10.61 -5.55 -19.33
N LYS A 246 10.35 -5.62 -18.04
CA LYS A 246 10.50 -6.84 -17.25
C LYS A 246 9.17 -7.60 -17.21
N LYS A 247 8.95 -8.49 -18.16
CA LYS A 247 7.90 -9.51 -18.05
C LYS A 247 8.28 -10.41 -16.87
N GLY A 248 7.45 -10.47 -15.83
CA GLY A 248 7.60 -11.46 -14.77
C GLY A 248 7.65 -12.85 -15.38
N LYS A 249 8.61 -13.67 -14.97
CA LYS A 249 8.54 -15.10 -15.20
C LYS A 249 7.26 -15.59 -14.52
N ASN A 250 6.44 -16.36 -15.25
CA ASN A 250 5.16 -16.95 -14.83
C ASN A 250 4.95 -16.95 -13.31
N ILE A 251 4.02 -16.10 -12.86
CA ILE A 251 3.48 -16.06 -11.49
C ILE A 251 2.22 -16.89 -11.49
#